data_7e993d0bd69109298632842fbb57ae5c
#
_entry.id   7e993d0bd69109298632842fbb57ae5c
#
_cell.length_a   1.000
_cell.length_b   1.000
_cell.length_c   1.000
_cell.angle_alpha   90.00
_cell.angle_beta   90.00
_cell.angle_gamma   90.00
#
_symmetry.space_group_name_H-M   'P 1'
#
loop_
_entity.id
_entity.type
_entity.pdbx_description
1 polymer ?
#
loop_
_entity_poly.entity_id
_entity_poly.type
_entity_poly.pdbx_seq_one_letter_code
_entity_poly.pdbx_strand_id
1 'polypeptide(L)'
;MALIGLALAAPAAATVDRTDSVRVAFASSRVVQGNEANISVTVRPAGVRCALAVKYANGSRQGGLAPVAAVGGRATWRWTVPITTKAGRATATVSCGRAGRVKRAIMVVGQVVAPKVTILKRGWSARANPYGGTSVSYGVLLGNDSPVFDALKVYVIVNFVMADNHLIGTVTQTINGIQAGTSYALGGDLSFPGAAPIDRMEITVQVSGHQRSNMPMPALSNIHVVPDQYDPGWVGSVEGELINGQPALTLQNAQLSAIVMDEAGNILGGGTGYAFATLPPATREVLKMTGGFRAIPIEHAVSALVSIQPTWAQAQP
;
A
#
# COMPACT_ATOMS: atom_id res chain seq x y z
N MET A 1 30.37 0.23 -101.28
CA MET A 1 29.93 1.19 -100.20
C MET A 1 29.07 0.39 -99.25
N ALA A 2 29.58 0.07 -98.09
CA ALA A 2 28.81 -0.69 -97.10
C ALA A 2 28.48 0.33 -95.98
N LEU A 3 27.20 0.53 -95.66
CA LEU A 3 26.69 1.31 -94.56
C LEU A 3 26.62 0.44 -93.33
N ILE A 4 27.42 0.79 -92.33
CA ILE A 4 27.38 0.18 -91.00
C ILE A 4 26.37 0.98 -90.13
N GLY A 5 25.22 0.34 -89.83
CA GLY A 5 24.23 0.92 -88.88
C GLY A 5 24.67 0.72 -87.43
N LEU A 6 24.89 1.80 -86.73
CA LEU A 6 25.14 1.79 -85.26
C LEU A 6 23.80 1.69 -84.54
N ALA A 7 23.54 0.57 -83.86
CA ALA A 7 22.40 0.46 -82.95
C ALA A 7 22.77 1.00 -81.58
N LEU A 8 22.13 2.12 -81.15
CA LEU A 8 22.21 2.63 -79.82
C LEU A 8 21.35 1.78 -78.85
N ALA A 9 21.99 1.04 -77.94
CA ALA A 9 21.33 0.34 -76.90
C ALA A 9 20.90 1.36 -75.78
N ALA A 10 19.61 1.48 -75.49
CA ALA A 10 19.05 2.26 -74.47
C ALA A 10 19.40 1.59 -73.08
N PRO A 11 19.80 2.38 -72.02
CA PRO A 11 20.07 1.79 -70.73
C PRO A 11 18.77 1.28 -70.12
N ALA A 12 18.75 -0.01 -69.74
CA ALA A 12 17.67 -0.59 -68.92
C ALA A 12 17.59 0.12 -67.57
N ALA A 13 16.49 0.85 -67.34
CA ALA A 13 16.19 1.40 -66.05
C ALA A 13 15.99 0.27 -65.03
N ALA A 14 16.93 0.14 -64.06
CA ALA A 14 16.80 -0.77 -62.97
C ALA A 14 15.58 -0.36 -62.13
N THR A 15 14.49 -1.10 -62.23
CA THR A 15 13.34 -0.97 -61.31
C THR A 15 13.80 -1.42 -59.93
N VAL A 16 14.09 -0.44 -59.06
CA VAL A 16 14.30 -0.70 -57.64
C VAL A 16 12.96 -1.16 -57.07
N ASP A 17 12.84 -2.45 -56.85
CA ASP A 17 11.69 -3.07 -56.18
C ASP A 17 11.61 -2.49 -54.73
N ARG A 18 10.85 -1.39 -54.55
CA ARG A 18 10.59 -0.79 -53.28
C ARG A 18 9.51 -1.58 -52.59
N THR A 19 9.92 -2.67 -51.92
CA THR A 19 9.01 -3.42 -51.05
C THR A 19 8.63 -2.52 -49.86
N ASP A 20 7.35 -2.14 -49.84
CA ASP A 20 6.74 -1.42 -48.70
C ASP A 20 6.92 -2.24 -47.42
N SER A 21 7.47 -1.65 -46.36
CA SER A 21 7.73 -2.39 -45.14
C SER A 21 7.75 -1.50 -43.87
N VAL A 22 7.32 -2.05 -42.76
CA VAL A 22 7.48 -1.47 -41.42
C VAL A 22 8.11 -2.47 -40.48
N ARG A 23 9.16 -2.07 -39.78
CA ARG A 23 9.87 -2.89 -38.78
C ARG A 23 10.11 -2.10 -37.50
N VAL A 24 10.06 -2.78 -36.34
CA VAL A 24 10.44 -2.16 -35.04
C VAL A 24 11.95 -1.99 -35.03
N ALA A 25 12.42 -0.74 -34.93
CA ALA A 25 13.82 -0.40 -34.75
C ALA A 25 14.21 -0.42 -33.27
N PHE A 26 13.33 0.10 -32.41
CA PHE A 26 13.49 0.11 -30.96
C PHE A 26 12.12 0.12 -30.27
N ALA A 27 12.00 -0.56 -29.13
CA ALA A 27 10.85 -0.43 -28.24
C ALA A 27 11.27 -0.70 -26.80
N SER A 28 10.68 0.03 -25.86
CA SER A 28 10.81 -0.29 -24.43
C SER A 28 10.33 -1.73 -24.19
N SER A 29 11.19 -2.56 -23.60
CA SER A 29 10.84 -3.96 -23.27
C SER A 29 10.09 -4.03 -21.93
N ARG A 30 10.45 -3.16 -20.98
CA ARG A 30 9.89 -3.05 -19.63
C ARG A 30 9.78 -1.57 -19.25
N VAL A 31 8.64 -1.17 -18.67
CA VAL A 31 8.37 0.22 -18.23
C VAL A 31 7.61 0.18 -16.93
N VAL A 32 8.01 1.00 -15.97
CA VAL A 32 7.28 1.19 -14.71
C VAL A 32 6.10 2.14 -14.96
N GLN A 33 4.95 1.90 -14.31
CA GLN A 33 3.83 2.84 -14.28
C GLN A 33 4.32 4.24 -13.88
N GLY A 34 3.79 5.28 -14.52
CA GLY A 34 4.25 6.67 -14.33
C GLY A 34 5.48 7.05 -15.17
N ASN A 35 6.24 6.11 -15.70
CA ASN A 35 7.43 6.39 -16.50
C ASN A 35 7.16 6.43 -17.99
N GLU A 36 8.10 7.00 -18.73
CA GLU A 36 8.04 7.12 -20.18
C GLU A 36 8.34 5.77 -20.86
N ALA A 37 7.46 5.39 -21.79
CA ALA A 37 7.67 4.34 -22.77
C ALA A 37 7.93 4.95 -24.14
N ASN A 38 8.70 4.24 -24.97
CA ASN A 38 8.94 4.66 -26.35
C ASN A 38 8.89 3.50 -27.33
N ILE A 39 8.59 3.80 -28.58
CA ILE A 39 8.71 2.89 -29.73
C ILE A 39 9.15 3.66 -30.96
N SER A 40 10.10 3.10 -31.70
CA SER A 40 10.58 3.64 -32.96
C SER A 40 10.50 2.54 -34.02
N VAL A 41 10.03 2.91 -35.19
CA VAL A 41 9.92 1.98 -36.33
C VAL A 41 10.67 2.54 -37.55
N THR A 42 11.23 1.64 -38.33
CA THR A 42 11.75 1.95 -39.69
C THR A 42 10.64 1.66 -40.71
N VAL A 43 10.42 2.55 -41.65
CA VAL A 43 9.34 2.49 -42.63
C VAL A 43 9.88 2.76 -44.02
N ARG A 44 9.46 1.99 -44.98
CA ARG A 44 9.71 2.20 -46.41
C ARG A 44 8.39 2.18 -47.17
N PRO A 45 8.15 3.17 -48.06
CA PRO A 45 8.95 4.38 -48.32
C PRO A 45 8.94 5.38 -47.16
N ALA A 46 9.87 6.34 -47.16
CA ALA A 46 9.87 7.47 -46.23
C ALA A 46 8.67 8.39 -46.48
N GLY A 47 8.27 9.19 -45.46
CA GLY A 47 7.14 10.12 -45.56
C GLY A 47 5.77 9.50 -45.26
N VAL A 48 5.68 8.17 -45.16
CA VAL A 48 4.42 7.50 -44.80
C VAL A 48 3.96 7.90 -43.41
N ARG A 49 2.68 8.22 -43.28
CA ARG A 49 2.06 8.54 -41.99
C ARG A 49 1.72 7.25 -41.23
N CYS A 50 2.23 7.14 -39.98
CA CYS A 50 2.04 5.98 -39.14
C CYS A 50 1.22 6.37 -37.89
N ALA A 51 0.41 5.45 -37.37
CA ALA A 51 -0.35 5.58 -36.15
C ALA A 51 0.08 4.51 -35.13
N LEU A 52 0.20 4.89 -33.88
CA LEU A 52 0.46 3.99 -32.76
C LEU A 52 -0.82 3.78 -31.94
N ALA A 53 -1.13 2.54 -31.61
CA ALA A 53 -2.15 2.16 -30.64
C ALA A 53 -1.52 1.26 -29.57
N VAL A 54 -1.71 1.58 -28.29
CA VAL A 54 -1.24 0.77 -27.16
C VAL A 54 -2.45 0.28 -26.38
N LYS A 55 -2.53 -1.05 -26.17
CA LYS A 55 -3.55 -1.71 -25.37
C LYS A 55 -2.88 -2.34 -24.15
N TYR A 56 -3.33 -1.99 -22.94
CA TYR A 56 -2.81 -2.49 -21.68
C TYR A 56 -3.46 -3.80 -21.24
N ALA A 57 -2.90 -4.44 -20.21
CA ALA A 57 -3.35 -5.75 -19.72
C ALA A 57 -4.80 -5.76 -19.21
N ASN A 58 -5.33 -4.62 -18.74
CA ASN A 58 -6.73 -4.44 -18.33
C ASN A 58 -7.68 -4.11 -19.50
N GLY A 59 -7.18 -4.10 -20.74
CA GLY A 59 -7.96 -3.76 -21.93
C GLY A 59 -8.03 -2.26 -22.25
N SER A 60 -7.60 -1.37 -21.34
CA SER A 60 -7.59 0.08 -21.58
C SER A 60 -6.61 0.46 -22.70
N ARG A 61 -6.83 1.60 -23.34
CA ARG A 61 -5.99 2.13 -24.41
C ARG A 61 -5.27 3.41 -23.97
N GLN A 62 -4.05 3.57 -24.45
CA GLN A 62 -3.31 4.81 -24.29
C GLN A 62 -3.95 5.91 -25.14
N GLY A 63 -4.31 7.01 -24.49
CA GLY A 63 -4.76 8.24 -25.17
C GLY A 63 -3.59 9.12 -25.62
N GLY A 64 -3.89 10.15 -26.45
CA GLY A 64 -2.95 11.20 -26.81
C GLY A 64 -1.85 10.82 -27.80
N LEU A 65 -1.93 9.66 -28.46
CA LEU A 65 -0.94 9.21 -29.44
C LEU A 65 -1.31 9.71 -30.84
N ALA A 66 -0.79 10.89 -31.21
CA ALA A 66 -1.00 11.44 -32.56
C ALA A 66 -0.26 10.62 -33.63
N PRO A 67 -0.81 10.50 -34.87
CA PRO A 67 -0.10 9.93 -35.99
C PRO A 67 1.14 10.76 -36.39
N VAL A 68 2.26 10.09 -36.69
CA VAL A 68 3.56 10.67 -37.02
C VAL A 68 3.96 10.31 -38.43
N ALA A 69 4.48 11.27 -39.21
CA ALA A 69 5.09 10.99 -40.51
C ALA A 69 6.49 10.40 -40.32
N ALA A 70 6.84 9.38 -41.13
CA ALA A 70 8.14 8.72 -41.08
C ALA A 70 9.22 9.59 -41.77
N VAL A 71 9.78 10.58 -41.04
CA VAL A 71 10.84 11.45 -41.53
C VAL A 71 12.14 10.64 -41.69
N GLY A 72 12.78 10.71 -42.82
CA GLY A 72 13.96 9.87 -43.12
C GLY A 72 13.70 8.36 -43.03
N GLY A 73 12.44 7.93 -43.17
CA GLY A 73 12.06 6.52 -43.01
C GLY A 73 11.94 6.06 -41.56
N ARG A 74 11.84 7.00 -40.57
CA ARG A 74 11.71 6.69 -39.14
C ARG A 74 10.53 7.40 -38.53
N ALA A 75 9.72 6.68 -37.75
CA ALA A 75 8.66 7.25 -36.92
C ALA A 75 8.87 6.83 -35.45
N THR A 76 8.73 7.78 -34.52
CA THR A 76 8.98 7.55 -33.09
C THR A 76 7.86 8.14 -32.26
N TRP A 77 7.43 7.43 -31.24
CA TRP A 77 6.49 7.89 -30.22
C TRP A 77 7.10 7.74 -28.83
N ARG A 78 6.73 8.67 -27.97
CA ARG A 78 6.97 8.62 -26.52
C ARG A 78 5.67 8.90 -25.83
N TRP A 79 5.43 8.21 -24.72
CA TRP A 79 4.25 8.44 -23.88
C TRP A 79 4.50 8.00 -22.44
N THR A 80 3.83 8.63 -21.50
CA THR A 80 3.84 8.20 -20.11
C THR A 80 2.82 7.09 -19.89
N VAL A 81 3.24 5.97 -19.32
CA VAL A 81 2.35 4.87 -18.92
C VAL A 81 1.53 5.32 -17.72
N PRO A 82 0.17 5.35 -17.79
CA PRO A 82 -0.63 5.81 -16.66
C PRO A 82 -0.40 4.97 -15.40
N ILE A 83 -0.37 5.62 -14.23
CA ILE A 83 -0.21 4.94 -12.93
C ILE A 83 -1.38 4.01 -12.60
N THR A 84 -2.57 4.30 -13.14
CA THR A 84 -3.79 3.51 -12.98
C THR A 84 -3.84 2.26 -13.87
N THR A 85 -2.84 2.07 -14.75
CA THR A 85 -2.77 0.94 -15.67
C THR A 85 -2.46 -0.34 -14.87
N LYS A 86 -3.16 -1.44 -15.16
CA LYS A 86 -2.81 -2.74 -14.56
C LYS A 86 -1.43 -3.19 -15.03
N ALA A 87 -0.57 -3.59 -14.11
CA ALA A 87 0.71 -4.22 -14.42
C ALA A 87 0.49 -5.51 -15.24
N GLY A 88 1.37 -5.78 -16.19
CA GLY A 88 1.27 -6.91 -17.08
C GLY A 88 1.69 -6.57 -18.51
N ARG A 89 1.40 -7.48 -19.44
CA ARG A 89 1.77 -7.35 -20.85
C ARG A 89 0.86 -6.35 -21.58
N ALA A 90 1.42 -5.24 -22.04
CA ALA A 90 0.81 -4.32 -22.99
C ALA A 90 1.21 -4.67 -24.42
N THR A 91 0.38 -4.31 -25.40
CA THR A 91 0.66 -4.49 -26.82
C THR A 91 0.65 -3.14 -27.52
N ALA A 92 1.80 -2.74 -28.05
CA ALA A 92 1.94 -1.60 -28.94
C ALA A 92 1.78 -2.09 -30.41
N THR A 93 0.88 -1.45 -31.15
CA THR A 93 0.62 -1.76 -32.58
C THR A 93 0.88 -0.49 -33.39
N VAL A 94 1.85 -0.55 -34.28
CA VAL A 94 2.11 0.52 -35.27
C VAL A 94 1.52 0.13 -36.61
N SER A 95 0.76 1.02 -37.23
CA SER A 95 0.14 0.89 -38.52
C SER A 95 0.58 2.00 -39.46
N CYS A 96 1.18 1.70 -40.61
CA CYS A 96 1.77 2.65 -41.53
C CYS A 96 1.14 2.52 -42.97
N GLY A 97 -0.19 2.48 -43.04
CA GLY A 97 -0.89 2.36 -44.32
C GLY A 97 -0.44 1.14 -45.12
N ARG A 98 -0.04 1.36 -46.40
CA ARG A 98 0.42 0.28 -47.30
C ARG A 98 1.73 -0.37 -46.84
N ALA A 99 2.58 0.33 -46.07
CA ALA A 99 3.82 -0.24 -45.53
C ALA A 99 3.57 -1.33 -44.49
N GLY A 100 2.32 -1.50 -44.05
CA GLY A 100 1.91 -2.61 -43.20
C GLY A 100 1.74 -2.26 -41.73
N ARG A 101 1.75 -3.31 -40.90
CA ARG A 101 1.52 -3.23 -39.45
C ARG A 101 2.52 -4.10 -38.70
N VAL A 102 3.00 -3.59 -37.54
CA VAL A 102 3.86 -4.34 -36.65
C VAL A 102 3.34 -4.26 -35.21
N LYS A 103 3.51 -5.34 -34.43
CA LYS A 103 3.13 -5.41 -33.04
C LYS A 103 4.36 -5.68 -32.18
N ARG A 104 4.40 -5.03 -30.98
CA ARG A 104 5.44 -5.27 -29.97
C ARG A 104 4.81 -5.39 -28.59
N ALA A 105 5.24 -6.38 -27.82
CA ALA A 105 4.87 -6.49 -26.42
C ALA A 105 5.79 -5.61 -25.57
N ILE A 106 5.21 -4.95 -24.58
CA ILE A 106 5.89 -4.13 -23.56
C ILE A 106 5.41 -4.65 -22.20
N MET A 107 6.33 -4.97 -21.31
CA MET A 107 5.98 -5.35 -19.93
C MET A 107 5.82 -4.09 -19.09
N VAL A 108 4.60 -3.81 -18.67
CA VAL A 108 4.31 -2.75 -17.69
C VAL A 108 4.49 -3.32 -16.28
N VAL A 109 5.31 -2.66 -15.50
CA VAL A 109 5.59 -3.02 -14.10
C VAL A 109 4.91 -2.01 -13.19
N GLY A 110 4.28 -2.48 -12.13
CA GLY A 110 3.66 -1.59 -11.14
C GLY A 110 4.70 -0.66 -10.50
N GLN A 111 4.31 0.57 -10.30
CA GLN A 111 5.11 1.50 -9.51
C GLN A 111 5.12 0.99 -8.06
N VAL A 112 6.29 0.82 -7.49
CA VAL A 112 6.47 0.54 -6.07
C VAL A 112 6.47 1.90 -5.36
N VAL A 113 5.29 2.34 -4.93
CA VAL A 113 5.19 3.47 -4.00
C VAL A 113 5.25 2.88 -2.60
N ALA A 114 6.27 3.28 -1.84
CA ALA A 114 6.36 2.88 -0.44
C ALA A 114 5.09 3.30 0.31
N PRO A 115 4.54 2.46 1.18
CA PRO A 115 3.35 2.80 1.95
C PRO A 115 3.65 3.99 2.87
N LYS A 116 2.69 4.90 2.96
CA LYS A 116 2.70 5.98 3.94
C LYS A 116 1.69 5.63 5.03
N VAL A 117 2.16 5.60 6.26
CA VAL A 117 1.29 5.43 7.42
C VAL A 117 0.96 6.82 7.97
N THR A 118 -0.33 7.12 8.08
CA THR A 118 -0.86 8.39 8.57
C THR A 118 -1.58 8.21 9.91
N ILE A 119 -1.57 9.25 10.74
CA ILE A 119 -2.34 9.29 11.97
C ILE A 119 -3.76 9.75 11.62
N LEU A 120 -4.73 8.87 11.79
CA LEU A 120 -6.15 9.14 11.50
C LEU A 120 -6.85 9.80 12.69
N LYS A 121 -6.60 9.27 13.91
CA LYS A 121 -7.13 9.79 15.17
C LYS A 121 -6.12 9.55 16.29
N ARG A 122 -6.19 10.35 17.36
CA ARG A 122 -5.40 10.18 18.58
C ARG A 122 -6.16 10.72 19.79
N GLY A 123 -5.89 10.16 20.95
CA GLY A 123 -6.45 10.63 22.21
C GLY A 123 -5.78 9.98 23.41
N TRP A 124 -5.96 10.57 24.58
CA TRP A 124 -5.47 10.03 25.83
C TRP A 124 -6.39 10.45 26.96
N SER A 125 -6.30 9.73 28.07
CA SER A 125 -6.84 10.09 29.37
C SER A 125 -5.76 9.95 30.43
N ALA A 126 -5.85 10.76 31.47
CA ALA A 126 -4.91 10.74 32.58
C ALA A 126 -5.65 10.87 33.90
N ARG A 127 -5.19 10.15 34.92
CA ARG A 127 -5.71 10.29 36.31
C ARG A 127 -4.60 10.21 37.34
N ALA A 128 -4.83 10.79 38.48
CA ALA A 128 -3.94 10.62 39.61
C ALA A 128 -3.86 9.15 40.02
N ASN A 129 -2.63 8.68 40.25
CA ASN A 129 -2.37 7.35 40.75
C ASN A 129 -2.43 7.36 42.30
N PRO A 130 -3.10 6.41 42.96
CA PRO A 130 -3.14 6.31 44.42
C PRO A 130 -1.78 6.29 45.10
N TYR A 131 -0.73 5.90 44.41
CA TYR A 131 0.65 5.80 44.88
C TYR A 131 1.49 7.09 44.64
N GLY A 132 0.86 8.19 44.27
CA GLY A 132 1.53 9.49 44.15
C GLY A 132 2.10 9.80 42.78
N GLY A 133 1.44 9.36 41.72
CA GLY A 133 1.82 9.63 40.31
C GLY A 133 0.63 9.94 39.44
N THR A 134 0.88 10.03 38.12
CA THR A 134 -0.14 10.18 37.08
C THR A 134 -0.10 8.94 36.16
N SER A 135 -1.20 8.21 36.09
CA SER A 135 -1.40 7.14 35.12
C SER A 135 -2.04 7.70 33.85
N VAL A 136 -1.54 7.29 32.71
CA VAL A 136 -1.99 7.73 31.40
C VAL A 136 -2.33 6.52 30.54
N SER A 137 -3.48 6.55 29.90
CA SER A 137 -3.81 5.62 28.83
C SER A 137 -3.94 6.40 27.51
N TYR A 138 -3.40 5.90 26.42
CA TYR A 138 -3.44 6.58 25.13
C TYR A 138 -3.82 5.64 24.01
N GLY A 139 -4.34 6.21 22.93
CA GLY A 139 -4.67 5.49 21.73
C GLY A 139 -4.37 6.29 20.47
N VAL A 140 -3.95 5.59 19.44
CA VAL A 140 -3.65 6.13 18.11
C VAL A 140 -4.27 5.22 17.06
N LEU A 141 -5.07 5.77 16.18
CA LEU A 141 -5.55 5.08 14.99
C LEU A 141 -4.66 5.46 13.81
N LEU A 142 -3.96 4.47 13.26
CA LEU A 142 -3.06 4.62 12.12
C LEU A 142 -3.72 4.08 10.87
N GLY A 143 -3.49 4.69 9.70
CA GLY A 143 -3.94 4.21 8.40
C GLY A 143 -2.78 3.97 7.46
N ASN A 144 -2.75 2.80 6.79
CA ASN A 144 -1.85 2.55 5.68
C ASN A 144 -2.58 2.91 4.37
N ASP A 145 -2.15 3.98 3.72
CA ASP A 145 -2.78 4.51 2.50
C ASP A 145 -2.43 3.73 1.22
N SER A 146 -1.48 2.80 1.29
CA SER A 146 -1.12 1.97 0.14
C SER A 146 -2.20 0.92 -0.14
N PRO A 147 -2.78 0.86 -1.34
CA PRO A 147 -3.75 -0.18 -1.69
C PRO A 147 -3.12 -1.56 -1.99
N VAL A 148 -1.79 -1.66 -2.02
CA VAL A 148 -1.08 -2.83 -2.54
C VAL A 148 -0.01 -3.36 -1.59
N PHE A 149 0.61 -2.48 -0.78
CA PHE A 149 1.74 -2.86 0.06
C PHE A 149 1.40 -2.73 1.54
N ASP A 150 1.69 -3.77 2.29
CA ASP A 150 1.75 -3.72 3.75
C ASP A 150 2.92 -2.84 4.17
N ALA A 151 2.69 -1.97 5.16
CA ALA A 151 3.76 -1.24 5.83
C ALA A 151 4.38 -2.16 6.89
N LEU A 152 5.70 -2.34 6.84
CA LEU A 152 6.43 -3.22 7.77
C LEU A 152 7.33 -2.43 8.70
N LYS A 153 7.53 -2.94 9.92
CA LYS A 153 8.36 -2.34 10.96
C LYS A 153 8.02 -0.85 11.12
N VAL A 154 6.76 -0.61 11.50
CA VAL A 154 6.26 0.75 11.76
C VAL A 154 6.62 1.13 13.18
N TYR A 155 7.50 2.11 13.33
CA TYR A 155 7.88 2.69 14.61
C TYR A 155 6.97 3.86 14.92
N VAL A 156 6.36 3.86 16.10
CA VAL A 156 5.49 4.93 16.60
C VAL A 156 6.10 5.47 17.87
N ILE A 157 6.48 6.74 17.83
CA ILE A 157 7.02 7.45 18.97
C ILE A 157 5.92 8.39 19.48
N VAL A 158 5.55 8.24 20.73
CA VAL A 158 4.51 9.04 21.39
C VAL A 158 5.18 9.85 22.50
N ASN A 159 5.13 11.17 22.40
CA ASN A 159 5.65 12.12 23.38
C ASN A 159 4.48 12.77 24.12
N PHE A 160 4.60 12.88 25.43
CA PHE A 160 3.68 13.62 26.29
C PHE A 160 4.34 14.91 26.75
N VAL A 161 3.67 16.03 26.50
CA VAL A 161 4.27 17.36 26.62
C VAL A 161 3.36 18.24 27.46
N MET A 162 3.96 19.06 28.35
CA MET A 162 3.29 20.10 29.15
C MET A 162 3.06 21.37 28.32
N ALA A 163 2.26 22.28 28.86
CA ALA A 163 1.94 23.58 28.23
C ALA A 163 3.17 24.46 27.95
N ASP A 164 4.20 24.35 28.77
CA ASP A 164 5.49 25.06 28.65
C ASP A 164 6.47 24.38 27.67
N ASN A 165 6.02 23.36 26.91
CA ASN A 165 6.82 22.51 26.04
C ASN A 165 7.80 21.56 26.73
N HIS A 166 7.67 21.36 28.04
CA HIS A 166 8.46 20.37 28.76
C HIS A 166 8.02 18.95 28.39
N LEU A 167 8.96 18.10 27.97
CA LEU A 167 8.72 16.69 27.67
C LEU A 167 8.61 15.90 29.00
N ILE A 168 7.44 15.34 29.26
CA ILE A 168 7.19 14.51 30.46
C ILE A 168 7.71 13.09 30.25
N GLY A 169 7.51 12.54 29.03
CA GLY A 169 7.97 11.20 28.71
C GLY A 169 7.69 10.79 27.28
N THR A 170 8.36 9.73 26.87
CA THR A 170 8.31 9.16 25.54
C THR A 170 8.05 7.66 25.60
N VAL A 171 7.16 7.18 24.75
CA VAL A 171 6.95 5.76 24.52
C VAL A 171 7.26 5.45 23.05
N THR A 172 8.02 4.39 22.80
CA THR A 172 8.26 3.88 21.44
C THR A 172 7.62 2.51 21.33
N GLN A 173 6.75 2.34 20.34
CA GLN A 173 6.16 1.05 20.00
C GLN A 173 6.52 0.65 18.59
N THR A 174 6.66 -0.67 18.36
CA THR A 174 6.92 -1.22 17.04
C THR A 174 5.75 -2.09 16.63
N ILE A 175 5.18 -1.79 15.46
CA ILE A 175 4.15 -2.59 14.81
C ILE A 175 4.85 -3.38 13.69
N ASN A 176 4.75 -4.71 13.70
CA ASN A 176 5.41 -5.56 12.72
C ASN A 176 4.87 -5.32 11.30
N GLY A 177 3.55 -5.07 11.18
CA GLY A 177 2.94 -4.75 9.90
C GLY A 177 1.55 -4.16 10.01
N ILE A 178 1.23 -3.24 9.09
CA ILE A 178 -0.12 -2.72 8.84
C ILE A 178 -0.47 -3.08 7.41
N GLN A 179 -1.53 -3.87 7.22
CA GLN A 179 -1.95 -4.32 5.89
C GLN A 179 -2.30 -3.17 4.96
N ALA A 180 -2.16 -3.42 3.67
CA ALA A 180 -2.52 -2.48 2.61
C ALA A 180 -3.99 -2.03 2.72
N GLY A 181 -4.22 -0.71 2.71
CA GLY A 181 -5.55 -0.12 2.74
C GLY A 181 -6.32 -0.32 4.05
N THR A 182 -5.64 -0.73 5.14
CA THR A 182 -6.28 -0.93 6.44
C THR A 182 -5.82 0.07 7.49
N SER A 183 -6.50 0.08 8.63
CA SER A 183 -6.11 0.83 9.81
C SER A 183 -5.59 -0.10 10.91
N TYR A 184 -4.80 0.47 11.82
CA TYR A 184 -4.26 -0.20 12.99
C TYR A 184 -4.54 0.64 14.24
N ALA A 185 -5.23 0.04 15.22
CA ALA A 185 -5.48 0.61 16.53
C ALA A 185 -4.28 0.33 17.42
N LEU A 186 -3.54 1.37 17.80
CA LEU A 186 -2.40 1.30 18.70
C LEU A 186 -2.81 1.88 20.04
N GLY A 187 -2.86 1.07 21.08
CA GLY A 187 -3.10 1.50 22.46
C GLY A 187 -1.87 1.31 23.33
N GLY A 188 -1.88 1.96 24.47
CA GLY A 188 -0.85 1.77 25.49
C GLY A 188 -1.14 2.57 26.76
N ASP A 189 -0.36 2.27 27.79
CA ASP A 189 -0.40 2.97 29.05
C ASP A 189 1.01 3.26 29.59
N LEU A 190 1.10 4.23 30.46
CA LEU A 190 2.32 4.56 31.17
C LEU A 190 1.97 5.30 32.47
N SER A 191 2.95 5.40 33.38
CA SER A 191 2.80 6.15 34.60
C SER A 191 3.99 7.09 34.78
N PHE A 192 3.71 8.30 35.23
CA PHE A 192 4.70 9.31 35.57
C PHE A 192 4.75 9.51 37.08
N PRO A 193 5.93 9.77 37.66
CA PRO A 193 6.04 10.18 39.08
C PRO A 193 5.45 11.59 39.24
N GLY A 194 4.72 11.82 40.31
CA GLY A 194 4.09 13.10 40.61
C GLY A 194 2.92 13.48 39.74
N ALA A 195 2.36 14.66 39.96
CA ALA A 195 1.33 15.24 39.11
C ALA A 195 1.95 15.72 37.80
N ALA A 196 1.51 15.13 36.69
CA ALA A 196 1.98 15.48 35.35
C ALA A 196 0.82 16.06 34.53
N PRO A 197 0.68 17.40 34.45
CA PRO A 197 -0.35 18.06 33.65
C PRO A 197 0.02 17.96 32.16
N ILE A 198 -0.50 16.94 31.51
CA ILE A 198 -0.31 16.74 30.09
C ILE A 198 -1.18 17.73 29.33
N ASP A 199 -0.57 18.55 28.49
CA ASP A 199 -1.26 19.48 27.59
C ASP A 199 -1.56 18.82 26.24
N ARG A 200 -0.56 18.10 25.69
CA ARG A 200 -0.70 17.47 24.37
C ARG A 200 0.11 16.20 24.22
N MET A 201 -0.31 15.43 23.27
CA MET A 201 0.37 14.22 22.79
C MET A 201 0.89 14.46 21.37
N GLU A 202 2.21 14.32 21.17
CA GLU A 202 2.87 14.42 19.87
C GLU A 202 3.27 13.03 19.39
N ILE A 203 3.03 12.74 18.11
CA ILE A 203 3.25 11.41 17.56
C ILE A 203 4.09 11.51 16.30
N THR A 204 5.14 10.70 16.24
CA THR A 204 5.95 10.49 15.04
C THR A 204 5.81 9.05 14.58
N VAL A 205 5.59 8.86 13.27
CA VAL A 205 5.46 7.54 12.65
C VAL A 205 6.52 7.37 11.58
N GLN A 206 7.25 6.26 11.64
CA GLN A 206 8.28 5.91 10.66
C GLN A 206 8.05 4.49 10.15
N VAL A 207 8.06 4.31 8.83
CA VAL A 207 7.95 3.00 8.16
C VAL A 207 9.32 2.59 7.64
N SER A 208 9.80 1.41 8.00
CA SER A 208 11.15 0.92 7.60
C SER A 208 11.13 -0.09 6.46
N GLY A 209 9.97 -0.66 6.11
CA GLY A 209 9.89 -1.65 5.06
C GLY A 209 8.48 -1.80 4.48
N HIS A 210 8.39 -2.54 3.40
CA HIS A 210 7.11 -2.90 2.80
C HIS A 210 7.19 -4.22 2.07
N GLN A 211 6.03 -4.88 1.91
CA GLN A 211 5.86 -6.07 1.09
C GLN A 211 4.51 -6.01 0.36
N ARG A 212 4.31 -6.83 -0.68
CA ARG A 212 2.96 -7.00 -1.24
C ARG A 212 2.05 -7.62 -0.20
N SER A 213 0.83 -7.08 -0.10
CA SER A 213 -0.14 -7.56 0.87
C SER A 213 -0.53 -9.00 0.58
N ASN A 214 -0.15 -9.89 1.48
CA ASN A 214 -0.51 -11.31 1.49
C ASN A 214 -0.47 -11.91 2.92
N MET A 215 -0.33 -11.05 3.93
CA MET A 215 -0.27 -11.49 5.33
C MET A 215 -1.65 -12.03 5.74
N PRO A 216 -1.74 -13.32 6.14
CA PRO A 216 -2.98 -13.85 6.68
C PRO A 216 -3.29 -13.18 8.02
N MET A 217 -4.55 -12.77 8.21
CA MET A 217 -5.00 -12.16 9.46
C MET A 217 -6.12 -13.01 10.06
N PRO A 218 -6.14 -13.18 11.40
CA PRO A 218 -7.29 -13.72 12.08
C PRO A 218 -8.42 -12.69 12.07
N ALA A 219 -9.66 -13.16 12.23
CA ALA A 219 -10.82 -12.28 12.36
C ALA A 219 -11.10 -11.98 13.84
N LEU A 220 -11.73 -10.84 14.08
CA LEU A 220 -12.25 -10.43 15.38
C LEU A 220 -13.75 -10.25 15.28
N SER A 221 -14.48 -10.66 16.32
CA SER A 221 -15.92 -10.45 16.44
C SER A 221 -16.32 -10.11 17.86
N ASN A 222 -17.53 -9.56 18.02
CA ASN A 222 -18.13 -9.27 19.31
C ASN A 222 -17.28 -8.38 20.24
N ILE A 223 -16.50 -7.46 19.67
CA ILE A 223 -15.62 -6.58 20.43
C ILE A 223 -16.48 -5.57 21.23
N HIS A 224 -16.28 -5.55 22.53
CA HIS A 224 -16.97 -4.64 23.46
C HIS A 224 -16.08 -4.28 24.64
N VAL A 225 -16.47 -3.21 25.33
CA VAL A 225 -15.77 -2.73 26.54
C VAL A 225 -16.53 -3.23 27.76
N VAL A 226 -15.78 -3.74 28.75
CA VAL A 226 -16.33 -4.23 30.02
C VAL A 226 -15.71 -3.43 31.16
N PRO A 227 -16.52 -2.68 31.94
CA PRO A 227 -16.03 -2.00 33.14
C PRO A 227 -15.51 -3.00 34.20
N ASP A 228 -14.49 -2.59 34.94
CA ASP A 228 -14.01 -3.34 36.09
C ASP A 228 -15.02 -3.27 37.26
N GLN A 229 -15.17 -4.35 38.01
CA GLN A 229 -16.12 -4.39 39.11
C GLN A 229 -15.73 -3.55 40.32
N TYR A 230 -14.44 -3.24 40.50
CA TYR A 230 -13.92 -2.50 41.64
C TYR A 230 -13.67 -0.99 41.35
N ASP A 231 -13.44 -0.65 40.07
CA ASP A 231 -13.23 0.73 39.64
C ASP A 231 -13.92 0.96 38.25
N PRO A 232 -15.25 0.84 38.22
CA PRO A 232 -16.00 0.83 36.96
C PRO A 232 -15.99 2.16 36.21
N GLY A 233 -15.60 3.26 36.87
CA GLY A 233 -15.47 4.56 36.22
C GLY A 233 -14.18 4.74 35.43
N TRP A 234 -13.11 4.03 35.78
CA TRP A 234 -11.78 4.32 35.26
C TRP A 234 -10.97 3.10 34.80
N VAL A 235 -11.40 1.91 35.10
CA VAL A 235 -10.73 0.67 34.76
C VAL A 235 -11.67 -0.26 34.02
N GLY A 236 -11.14 -0.99 33.05
CA GLY A 236 -11.94 -1.95 32.32
C GLY A 236 -11.10 -2.95 31.53
N SER A 237 -11.78 -3.69 30.69
CA SER A 237 -11.21 -4.60 29.72
C SER A 237 -11.87 -4.43 28.37
N VAL A 238 -11.18 -4.89 27.31
CA VAL A 238 -11.77 -5.08 26.00
C VAL A 238 -11.90 -6.60 25.79
N GLU A 239 -13.12 -7.04 25.52
CA GLU A 239 -13.46 -8.45 25.34
C GLU A 239 -14.02 -8.69 23.93
N GLY A 240 -13.99 -9.95 23.47
CA GLY A 240 -14.50 -10.34 22.16
C GLY A 240 -14.11 -11.77 21.81
N GLU A 241 -14.09 -12.07 20.53
CA GLU A 241 -13.69 -13.37 19.98
C GLU A 241 -12.58 -13.21 18.96
N LEU A 242 -11.58 -14.06 19.05
CA LEU A 242 -10.50 -14.24 18.09
C LEU A 242 -10.76 -15.49 17.27
N ILE A 243 -10.81 -15.37 15.94
CA ILE A 243 -11.19 -16.45 15.03
C ILE A 243 -10.04 -16.72 14.07
N ASN A 244 -9.51 -17.94 14.09
CA ASN A 244 -8.58 -18.41 13.08
C ASN A 244 -9.34 -19.00 11.87
N GLY A 245 -9.56 -18.19 10.84
CA GLY A 245 -10.16 -18.63 9.58
C GLY A 245 -9.18 -19.28 8.58
N GLN A 246 -7.92 -19.45 8.94
CA GLN A 246 -6.91 -20.04 8.04
C GLN A 246 -7.01 -21.56 8.02
N PRO A 247 -7.12 -22.21 6.83
CA PRO A 247 -7.34 -23.65 6.75
C PRO A 247 -6.10 -24.52 7.07
N ALA A 248 -4.89 -23.94 6.95
CA ALA A 248 -3.63 -24.67 7.06
C ALA A 248 -2.61 -24.01 8.00
N LEU A 249 -3.02 -22.96 8.72
CA LEU A 249 -2.13 -22.24 9.62
C LEU A 249 -2.69 -22.27 11.05
N THR A 250 -1.82 -22.53 11.99
CA THR A 250 -2.10 -22.41 13.42
C THR A 250 -1.61 -21.05 13.91
N LEU A 251 -2.45 -20.27 14.54
CA LEU A 251 -2.06 -19.05 15.22
C LEU A 251 -1.37 -19.43 16.54
N GLN A 252 -0.07 -19.17 16.64
CA GLN A 252 0.72 -19.53 17.83
C GLN A 252 0.65 -18.48 18.93
N ASN A 253 0.75 -17.22 18.53
CA ASN A 253 0.66 -16.06 19.42
C ASN A 253 0.07 -14.89 18.67
N ALA A 254 -0.62 -14.03 19.38
CA ALA A 254 -1.05 -12.74 18.84
C ALA A 254 -0.80 -11.63 19.86
N GLN A 255 -0.02 -10.64 19.46
CA GLN A 255 0.01 -9.37 20.18
C GLN A 255 -1.21 -8.57 19.79
N LEU A 256 -1.91 -8.07 20.78
CA LEU A 256 -3.16 -7.33 20.64
C LEU A 256 -2.94 -5.88 21.06
N SER A 257 -3.58 -4.97 20.38
CA SER A 257 -3.61 -3.57 20.74
C SER A 257 -5.02 -3.03 20.52
N ALA A 258 -5.55 -2.26 21.46
CA ALA A 258 -6.90 -1.73 21.37
C ALA A 258 -6.94 -0.25 21.70
N ILE A 259 -7.87 0.46 21.05
CA ILE A 259 -8.30 1.81 21.44
C ILE A 259 -9.75 1.77 21.85
N VAL A 260 -10.11 2.62 22.81
CA VAL A 260 -11.46 2.77 23.35
C VAL A 260 -11.97 4.15 23.00
N MET A 261 -13.24 4.24 22.58
CA MET A 261 -13.83 5.47 22.07
C MET A 261 -15.17 5.78 22.75
N ASP A 262 -15.46 7.09 22.87
CA ASP A 262 -16.75 7.60 23.29
C ASP A 262 -17.81 7.56 22.16
N GLU A 263 -19.02 8.04 22.46
CA GLU A 263 -20.14 8.12 21.51
C GLU A 263 -19.84 9.03 20.31
N ALA A 264 -19.06 10.09 20.49
CA ALA A 264 -18.63 10.98 19.41
C ALA A 264 -17.47 10.39 18.58
N GLY A 265 -16.96 9.21 18.95
CA GLY A 265 -15.82 8.54 18.32
C GLY A 265 -14.48 9.19 18.66
N ASN A 266 -14.38 9.95 19.75
CA ASN A 266 -13.09 10.41 20.28
C ASN A 266 -12.40 9.27 21.00
N ILE A 267 -11.09 9.17 20.87
CA ILE A 267 -10.29 8.16 21.55
C ILE A 267 -10.11 8.60 23.01
N LEU A 268 -10.59 7.78 23.94
CA LEU A 268 -10.43 7.96 25.37
C LEU A 268 -9.11 7.41 25.90
N GLY A 269 -8.55 6.43 25.21
CA GLY A 269 -7.31 5.74 25.58
C GLY A 269 -7.18 4.41 24.86
N GLY A 270 -6.31 3.56 25.35
CA GLY A 270 -6.10 2.23 24.80
C GLY A 270 -5.21 1.37 25.66
N GLY A 271 -4.98 0.15 25.22
CA GLY A 271 -4.16 -0.81 25.93
C GLY A 271 -3.61 -1.89 25.01
N THR A 272 -2.77 -2.74 25.58
CA THR A 272 -2.19 -3.89 24.89
C THR A 272 -2.54 -5.19 25.59
N GLY A 273 -2.46 -6.30 24.89
CA GLY A 273 -2.67 -7.62 25.41
C GLY A 273 -1.99 -8.68 24.56
N TYR A 274 -2.05 -9.92 25.03
CA TYR A 274 -1.55 -11.06 24.30
C TYR A 274 -2.59 -12.17 24.32
N ALA A 275 -2.84 -12.78 23.17
CA ALA A 275 -3.46 -14.09 23.10
C ALA A 275 -2.33 -15.13 23.08
N PHE A 276 -2.19 -15.86 24.17
CA PHE A 276 -1.12 -16.87 24.34
C PHE A 276 -1.54 -18.27 23.86
N ALA A 277 -2.79 -18.43 23.45
CA ALA A 277 -3.30 -19.73 23.05
C ALA A 277 -2.86 -20.06 21.62
N THR A 278 -2.43 -21.29 21.45
CA THR A 278 -2.30 -21.91 20.13
C THR A 278 -3.69 -22.17 19.57
N LEU A 279 -4.10 -21.39 18.57
CA LEU A 279 -5.42 -21.47 17.96
C LEU A 279 -5.34 -22.27 16.65
N PRO A 280 -5.80 -23.52 16.61
CA PRO A 280 -5.79 -24.36 15.41
C PRO A 280 -6.61 -23.78 14.26
N PRO A 281 -6.47 -24.31 13.03
CA PRO A 281 -7.31 -23.95 11.91
C PRO A 281 -8.81 -24.06 12.22
N ALA A 282 -9.59 -23.08 11.72
CA ALA A 282 -11.05 -23.04 11.82
C ALA A 282 -11.60 -23.05 13.27
N THR A 283 -10.81 -22.58 14.24
CA THR A 283 -11.23 -22.48 15.65
C THR A 283 -11.35 -21.03 16.10
N ARG A 284 -12.02 -20.83 17.25
CA ARG A 284 -12.17 -19.51 17.90
C ARG A 284 -11.87 -19.61 19.39
N GLU A 285 -11.52 -18.48 19.97
CA GLU A 285 -11.24 -18.31 21.39
C GLU A 285 -11.79 -16.98 21.90
N VAL A 286 -12.17 -16.95 23.17
CA VAL A 286 -12.56 -15.71 23.84
C VAL A 286 -11.33 -14.84 24.06
N LEU A 287 -11.43 -13.60 23.60
CA LEU A 287 -10.42 -12.57 23.78
C LEU A 287 -10.75 -11.76 25.02
N LYS A 288 -9.78 -11.58 25.91
CA LYS A 288 -9.88 -10.64 27.04
C LYS A 288 -8.57 -9.86 27.22
N MET A 289 -8.64 -8.56 26.99
CA MET A 289 -7.52 -7.63 27.15
C MET A 289 -7.75 -6.79 28.40
N THR A 290 -6.88 -6.95 29.39
CA THR A 290 -6.93 -6.21 30.67
C THR A 290 -5.78 -5.24 30.85
N GLY A 291 -4.73 -5.34 30.00
CA GLY A 291 -3.54 -4.49 30.08
C GLY A 291 -3.78 -3.09 29.54
N GLY A 292 -3.40 -2.07 30.30
CA GLY A 292 -3.41 -0.68 29.86
C GLY A 292 -4.70 0.10 30.01
N PHE A 293 -5.78 -0.52 30.47
CA PHE A 293 -7.09 0.14 30.61
C PHE A 293 -7.31 0.68 32.04
N ARG A 294 -6.30 1.33 32.63
CA ARG A 294 -6.32 1.77 34.05
C ARG A 294 -6.53 3.26 34.24
N ALA A 295 -6.56 4.05 33.21
CA ALA A 295 -6.75 5.50 33.30
C ALA A 295 -7.72 5.97 32.20
N ILE A 296 -8.65 5.13 31.79
CA ILE A 296 -9.68 5.44 30.81
C ILE A 296 -10.98 5.74 31.55
N PRO A 297 -11.70 6.83 31.24
CA PRO A 297 -13.05 7.04 31.75
C PRO A 297 -14.03 6.05 31.08
N ILE A 298 -14.03 4.81 31.58
CA ILE A 298 -14.74 3.67 30.99
C ILE A 298 -16.26 3.87 30.96
N GLU A 299 -16.81 4.63 31.91
CA GLU A 299 -18.23 4.99 31.95
C GLU A 299 -18.69 5.75 30.67
N HIS A 300 -17.78 6.40 29.96
CA HIS A 300 -18.04 7.09 28.70
C HIS A 300 -17.69 6.24 27.46
N ALA A 301 -17.16 5.04 27.66
CA ALA A 301 -16.72 4.18 26.58
C ALA A 301 -17.90 3.42 25.95
N VAL A 302 -18.10 3.58 24.65
CA VAL A 302 -19.19 2.90 23.90
C VAL A 302 -18.68 1.90 22.89
N SER A 303 -17.40 2.01 22.48
CA SER A 303 -16.83 1.13 21.47
C SER A 303 -15.33 0.94 21.63
N ALA A 304 -14.80 -0.15 21.06
CA ALA A 304 -13.39 -0.39 20.94
C ALA A 304 -13.02 -0.89 19.54
N LEU A 305 -11.80 -0.54 19.10
CA LEU A 305 -11.17 -1.15 17.95
C LEU A 305 -9.95 -1.94 18.40
N VAL A 306 -9.84 -3.18 17.96
CA VAL A 306 -8.73 -4.07 18.27
C VAL A 306 -7.94 -4.36 17.01
N SER A 307 -6.62 -4.31 17.11
CA SER A 307 -5.68 -4.73 16.09
C SER A 307 -4.79 -5.86 16.57
N ILE A 308 -4.36 -6.70 15.64
CA ILE A 308 -3.63 -7.93 15.93
C ILE A 308 -2.32 -7.93 15.16
N GLN A 309 -1.27 -8.42 15.80
CA GLN A 309 -0.02 -8.85 15.18
C GLN A 309 0.13 -10.36 15.36
N PRO A 310 -0.29 -11.16 14.36
CA PRO A 310 -0.29 -12.61 14.50
C PRO A 310 1.09 -13.22 14.25
N THR A 311 1.38 -14.32 14.92
CA THR A 311 2.47 -15.25 14.61
C THR A 311 1.88 -16.57 14.15
N TRP A 312 2.22 -16.99 12.95
CA TRP A 312 1.68 -18.19 12.32
C TRP A 312 2.70 -19.31 12.26
N ALA A 313 2.23 -20.56 12.43
CA ALA A 313 2.95 -21.78 12.11
C ALA A 313 2.12 -22.64 11.16
N GLN A 314 2.78 -23.56 10.45
CA GLN A 314 2.07 -24.59 9.69
C GLN A 314 1.28 -25.48 10.67
N ALA A 315 0.03 -25.76 10.34
CA ALA A 315 -0.73 -26.75 11.13
C ALA A 315 -0.04 -28.10 11.03
N GLN A 316 0.16 -28.72 12.17
CA GLN A 316 0.63 -30.13 12.18
C GLN A 316 -0.51 -31.01 11.70
N PRO A 317 -0.22 -32.04 10.87
CA PRO A 317 -1.23 -32.97 10.37
C PRO A 317 -1.85 -33.83 11.46
#